data_d5bf183251df7ba0b2bb9d729e7a6c46
#
_entry.id   d5bf183251df7ba0b2bb9d729e7a6c46
#
_cell.length_a   1.000
_cell.length_b   1.000
_cell.length_c   1.000
_cell.angle_alpha   90.00
_cell.angle_beta   90.00
_cell.angle_gamma   90.00
#
_symmetry.space_group_name_H-M   'P 1'
#
loop_
_entity.id
_entity.type
_entity.pdbx_description
1 polymer ?
#
loop_
_entity_poly.entity_id
_entity_poly.type
_entity_poly.pdbx_seq_one_letter_code
_entity_poly.pdbx_strand_id
1 'polypeptide(L)'
;MSVNLIIGAPAKEAFSPSQITILGAGLMGTALAVVHARLGLEVLLFDLDQSKLELAKDSTQQIFHTLLSSADINEHESKRFFNAIRFEGDLETALANTTFILEVITEKKDLKKVLFKRIDEIAAPDALICSNTSYLNVFEIIPERRLKNCLITHWYTPPYIIDLIDIVPSDSIFMPLANSVADYYREEGKHPIVFKKFVAGYIANRLQSALNLEAFQLMENEGISAVDIDESIRYGLALRLLLLGQMKKADFTGLEMVRNGLATRAYQPPEFDGNSKILNTLLAQGRTGVSAGMGFYEYGSKSPKEIYEERDRQLLALKRLTNTFLDRGGL
;
A
#
# COMPACT_ATOMS: atom_id res chain seq x y z
N MET A 1 4.02 52.67 17.04
CA MET A 1 4.95 51.53 16.81
C MET A 1 4.43 50.34 17.64
N SER A 2 3.65 49.49 17.02
CA SER A 2 3.12 48.29 17.68
C SER A 2 3.86 47.11 17.09
N VAL A 3 4.74 46.50 17.90
CA VAL A 3 5.46 45.30 17.55
C VAL A 3 4.51 44.11 17.73
N ASN A 4 4.01 43.56 16.64
CA ASN A 4 3.31 42.28 16.67
C ASN A 4 4.36 41.19 16.89
N LEU A 5 4.43 40.71 18.12
CA LEU A 5 5.09 39.44 18.42
C LEU A 5 4.28 38.32 17.75
N ILE A 6 4.78 37.78 16.66
CA ILE A 6 4.33 36.49 16.15
C ILE A 6 4.83 35.47 17.14
N ILE A 7 3.96 35.06 18.07
CA ILE A 7 4.19 33.89 18.91
C ILE A 7 4.16 32.70 17.97
N GLY A 8 5.33 32.19 17.59
CA GLY A 8 5.45 30.93 16.84
C GLY A 8 4.75 29.84 17.63
N ALA A 9 3.82 29.13 16.99
CA ALA A 9 3.25 27.92 17.56
C ALA A 9 4.43 27.00 17.95
N PRO A 10 4.37 26.32 19.12
CA PRO A 10 5.43 25.40 19.52
C PRO A 10 5.62 24.40 18.39
N ALA A 11 6.88 24.19 17.98
CA ALA A 11 7.24 23.15 17.04
C ALA A 11 6.69 21.84 17.62
N LYS A 12 5.69 21.24 16.95
CA LYS A 12 5.23 19.91 17.34
C LYS A 12 6.45 19.01 17.23
N GLU A 13 6.72 18.22 18.27
CA GLU A 13 7.78 17.22 18.25
C GLU A 13 7.60 16.37 16.98
N ALA A 14 8.70 16.12 16.27
CA ALA A 14 8.70 15.32 15.06
C ALA A 14 8.16 13.91 15.41
N PHE A 15 7.33 13.35 14.55
CA PHE A 15 6.86 11.98 14.73
C PHE A 15 8.06 11.03 14.63
N SER A 16 8.39 10.36 15.73
CA SER A 16 9.53 9.46 15.82
C SER A 16 9.15 8.26 16.69
N PRO A 17 8.42 7.28 16.14
CA PRO A 17 7.96 6.11 16.87
C PRO A 17 9.13 5.16 17.16
N SER A 18 9.12 4.51 18.33
CA SER A 18 10.00 3.38 18.63
C SER A 18 9.30 2.02 18.51
N GLN A 19 7.98 2.02 18.53
CA GLN A 19 7.16 0.81 18.45
C GLN A 19 5.89 1.05 17.62
N ILE A 20 5.34 -0.04 17.08
CA ILE A 20 4.06 -0.04 16.36
C ILE A 20 3.27 -1.30 16.70
N THR A 21 1.96 -1.14 16.84
CA THR A 21 1.02 -2.28 16.91
C THR A 21 0.24 -2.36 15.62
N ILE A 22 0.34 -3.49 14.93
CA ILE A 22 -0.35 -3.78 13.67
C ILE A 22 -1.50 -4.73 13.96
N LEU A 23 -2.71 -4.30 13.63
CA LEU A 23 -3.95 -5.03 13.88
C LEU A 23 -4.44 -5.73 12.62
N GLY A 24 -4.29 -7.05 12.58
CA GLY A 24 -4.58 -7.95 11.46
C GLY A 24 -3.34 -8.62 10.91
N ALA A 25 -3.21 -9.94 11.09
CA ALA A 25 -2.09 -10.76 10.63
C ALA A 25 -2.34 -11.42 9.26
N GLY A 26 -3.07 -10.74 8.38
CA GLY A 26 -3.24 -11.13 6.99
C GLY A 26 -2.02 -10.79 6.12
N LEU A 27 -2.16 -10.95 4.80
CA LEU A 27 -1.09 -10.67 3.82
C LEU A 27 -0.42 -9.31 4.04
N MET A 28 -1.22 -8.23 4.15
CA MET A 28 -0.69 -6.89 4.31
C MET A 28 -0.10 -6.65 5.70
N GLY A 29 -0.78 -7.10 6.77
CA GLY A 29 -0.28 -6.91 8.13
C GLY A 29 1.06 -7.63 8.37
N THR A 30 1.20 -8.85 7.89
CA THR A 30 2.46 -9.60 7.92
C THR A 30 3.59 -8.87 7.17
N ALA A 31 3.31 -8.41 5.95
CA ALA A 31 4.29 -7.68 5.14
C ALA A 31 4.65 -6.32 5.75
N LEU A 32 3.68 -5.61 6.35
CA LEU A 32 3.91 -4.34 7.05
C LEU A 32 4.68 -4.52 8.36
N ALA A 33 4.52 -5.67 9.04
CA ALA A 33 5.37 -6.01 10.19
C ALA A 33 6.86 -6.11 9.77
N VAL A 34 7.14 -6.73 8.63
CA VAL A 34 8.50 -6.76 8.07
C VAL A 34 9.02 -5.35 7.75
N VAL A 35 8.18 -4.52 7.11
CA VAL A 35 8.56 -3.12 6.80
C VAL A 35 8.96 -2.38 8.06
N HIS A 36 8.10 -2.35 9.07
CA HIS A 36 8.35 -1.54 10.27
C HIS A 36 9.49 -2.10 11.13
N ALA A 37 9.68 -3.42 11.17
CA ALA A 37 10.87 -4.01 11.80
C ALA A 37 12.16 -3.59 11.08
N ARG A 38 12.17 -3.47 9.75
CA ARG A 38 13.32 -2.95 8.97
C ARG A 38 13.57 -1.46 9.21
N LEU A 39 12.53 -0.69 9.50
CA LEU A 39 12.64 0.71 9.93
C LEU A 39 13.14 0.86 11.38
N GLY A 40 13.42 -0.24 12.07
CA GLY A 40 13.98 -0.24 13.42
C GLY A 40 12.96 -0.19 14.55
N LEU A 41 11.66 -0.36 14.27
CA LEU A 41 10.63 -0.36 15.29
C LEU A 41 10.49 -1.74 15.95
N GLU A 42 10.13 -1.74 17.23
CA GLU A 42 9.52 -2.90 17.88
C GLU A 42 8.11 -3.06 17.34
N VAL A 43 7.81 -4.23 16.79
CA VAL A 43 6.52 -4.51 16.13
C VAL A 43 5.74 -5.51 16.95
N LEU A 44 4.47 -5.19 17.23
CA LEU A 44 3.52 -6.15 17.75
C LEU A 44 2.47 -6.41 16.67
N LEU A 45 2.45 -7.63 16.14
CA LEU A 45 1.49 -8.07 15.15
C LEU A 45 0.37 -8.86 15.83
N PHE A 46 -0.84 -8.32 15.77
CA PHE A 46 -2.02 -8.87 16.42
C PHE A 46 -3.00 -9.50 15.42
N ASP A 47 -3.57 -10.65 15.76
CA ASP A 47 -4.81 -11.17 15.19
C ASP A 47 -5.54 -12.04 16.25
N LEU A 48 -6.87 -12.02 16.22
CA LEU A 48 -7.70 -12.87 17.09
C LEU A 48 -7.57 -14.37 16.76
N ASP A 49 -7.19 -14.69 15.53
CA ASP A 49 -7.06 -16.05 15.02
C ASP A 49 -5.61 -16.52 15.16
N GLN A 50 -5.38 -17.43 16.12
CA GLN A 50 -4.06 -18.00 16.38
C GLN A 50 -3.45 -18.67 15.15
N SER A 51 -4.27 -19.29 14.30
CA SER A 51 -3.78 -19.92 13.07
C SER A 51 -3.22 -18.89 12.07
N LYS A 52 -3.78 -17.68 12.02
CA LYS A 52 -3.24 -16.60 11.21
C LYS A 52 -1.93 -16.05 11.77
N LEU A 53 -1.76 -16.01 13.08
CA LEU A 53 -0.48 -15.62 13.70
C LEU A 53 0.63 -16.62 13.38
N GLU A 54 0.34 -17.91 13.38
CA GLU A 54 1.28 -18.94 12.97
C GLU A 54 1.66 -18.82 11.50
N LEU A 55 0.68 -18.67 10.61
CA LEU A 55 0.90 -18.42 9.19
C LEU A 55 1.68 -17.11 8.93
N ALA A 56 1.40 -16.07 9.71
CA ALA A 56 2.11 -14.80 9.61
C ALA A 56 3.57 -14.94 10.03
N LYS A 57 3.87 -15.74 11.04
CA LYS A 57 5.23 -16.05 11.48
C LYS A 57 6.03 -16.74 10.37
N ASP A 58 5.45 -17.78 9.77
CA ASP A 58 6.08 -18.50 8.65
C ASP A 58 6.27 -17.59 7.43
N SER A 59 5.25 -16.80 7.09
CA SER A 59 5.31 -15.84 5.98
C SER A 59 6.35 -14.74 6.22
N THR A 60 6.50 -14.27 7.44
CA THR A 60 7.53 -13.30 7.84
C THR A 60 8.94 -13.87 7.61
N GLN A 61 9.18 -15.12 8.05
CA GLN A 61 10.46 -15.81 7.80
C GLN A 61 10.73 -15.95 6.30
N GLN A 62 9.71 -16.27 5.53
CA GLN A 62 9.79 -16.40 4.09
C GLN A 62 10.17 -15.08 3.40
N ILE A 63 9.55 -13.97 3.81
CA ILE A 63 9.89 -12.65 3.29
C ILE A 63 11.36 -12.31 3.60
N PHE A 64 11.81 -12.53 4.84
CA PHE A 64 13.21 -12.31 5.20
C PHE A 64 14.18 -13.21 4.43
N HIS A 65 13.81 -14.47 4.18
CA HIS A 65 14.60 -15.36 3.32
C HIS A 65 14.72 -14.81 1.89
N THR A 66 13.63 -14.30 1.32
CA THR A 66 13.63 -13.68 -0.02
C THR A 66 14.52 -12.43 -0.06
N LEU A 67 14.41 -11.56 0.94
CA LEU A 67 15.25 -10.35 1.05
C LEU A 67 16.73 -10.71 1.20
N LEU A 68 17.06 -11.71 2.02
CA LEU A 68 18.42 -12.19 2.21
C LEU A 68 19.01 -12.80 0.91
N SER A 69 18.25 -13.70 0.27
CA SER A 69 18.69 -14.34 -0.99
C SER A 69 18.82 -13.34 -2.15
N SER A 70 18.12 -12.22 -2.07
CA SER A 70 18.23 -11.09 -3.00
C SER A 70 19.33 -10.10 -2.63
N ALA A 71 20.10 -10.34 -1.57
CA ALA A 71 21.10 -9.42 -1.02
C ALA A 71 20.56 -8.00 -0.72
N ASP A 72 19.30 -7.91 -0.28
CA ASP A 72 18.66 -6.68 0.17
C ASP A 72 18.90 -6.43 1.66
N ILE A 73 19.16 -7.51 2.40
CA ILE A 73 19.59 -7.53 3.80
C ILE A 73 20.66 -8.62 3.99
N ASN A 74 21.41 -8.55 5.09
CA ASN A 74 22.35 -9.60 5.50
C ASN A 74 21.75 -10.52 6.59
N GLU A 75 22.46 -11.60 6.96
CA GLU A 75 22.01 -12.56 7.98
C GLU A 75 21.78 -11.95 9.37
N HIS A 76 22.65 -11.02 9.78
CA HIS A 76 22.52 -10.35 11.07
C HIS A 76 21.26 -9.46 11.09
N GLU A 77 21.04 -8.71 10.04
CA GLU A 77 19.83 -7.89 9.86
C GLU A 77 18.56 -8.74 9.82
N SER A 78 18.57 -9.84 9.08
CA SER A 78 17.43 -10.76 9.02
C SER A 78 17.03 -11.26 10.39
N LYS A 79 17.98 -11.71 11.21
CA LYS A 79 17.74 -12.17 12.59
C LYS A 79 17.25 -11.03 13.49
N ARG A 80 17.90 -9.86 13.42
CA ARG A 80 17.53 -8.68 14.21
C ARG A 80 16.09 -8.25 13.93
N PHE A 81 15.72 -8.12 12.65
CA PHE A 81 14.39 -7.68 12.23
C PHE A 81 13.30 -8.70 12.59
N PHE A 82 13.57 -9.99 12.41
CA PHE A 82 12.63 -11.02 12.82
C PHE A 82 12.37 -10.99 14.34
N ASN A 83 13.41 -10.83 15.15
CA ASN A 83 13.31 -10.78 16.60
C ASN A 83 12.60 -9.50 17.10
N ALA A 84 12.53 -8.44 16.30
CA ALA A 84 11.78 -7.24 16.63
C ALA A 84 10.25 -7.42 16.45
N ILE A 85 9.78 -8.54 15.87
CA ILE A 85 8.37 -8.80 15.66
C ILE A 85 7.84 -9.78 16.70
N ARG A 86 6.87 -9.34 17.49
CA ARG A 86 6.11 -10.16 18.44
C ARG A 86 4.72 -10.43 17.89
N PHE A 87 4.21 -11.63 18.13
CA PHE A 87 2.90 -12.08 17.68
C PHE A 87 1.99 -12.19 18.90
N GLU A 88 0.81 -11.55 18.88
CA GLU A 88 -0.07 -11.40 20.04
C GLU A 88 -1.52 -11.72 19.65
N GLY A 89 -2.19 -12.56 20.44
CA GLY A 89 -3.60 -12.95 20.26
C GLY A 89 -4.59 -12.20 21.15
N ASP A 90 -4.09 -11.43 22.14
CA ASP A 90 -4.92 -10.67 23.06
C ASP A 90 -4.90 -9.17 22.72
N LEU A 91 -6.07 -8.60 22.45
CA LEU A 91 -6.19 -7.21 21.99
C LEU A 91 -5.86 -6.20 23.10
N GLU A 92 -6.24 -6.50 24.33
CA GLU A 92 -5.96 -5.66 25.49
C GLU A 92 -4.45 -5.54 25.69
N THR A 93 -3.73 -6.66 25.65
CA THR A 93 -2.27 -6.71 25.71
C THR A 93 -1.64 -5.95 24.53
N ALA A 94 -2.17 -6.14 23.33
CA ALA A 94 -1.63 -5.49 22.13
C ALA A 94 -1.75 -3.96 22.16
N LEU A 95 -2.81 -3.42 22.80
CA LEU A 95 -3.10 -1.99 22.80
C LEU A 95 -2.67 -1.25 24.09
N ALA A 96 -2.34 -1.97 25.17
CA ALA A 96 -2.15 -1.37 26.51
C ALA A 96 -1.08 -0.28 26.56
N ASN A 97 0.02 -0.40 25.80
CA ASN A 97 1.17 0.52 25.84
C ASN A 97 1.55 1.05 24.46
N THR A 98 0.65 0.95 23.48
CA THR A 98 0.94 1.40 22.12
C THR A 98 0.62 2.87 21.92
N THR A 99 1.51 3.57 21.25
CA THR A 99 1.34 4.97 20.84
C THR A 99 1.14 5.11 19.33
N PHE A 100 1.42 4.04 18.57
CA PHE A 100 1.25 3.99 17.13
C PHE A 100 0.56 2.68 16.72
N ILE A 101 -0.64 2.82 16.17
CA ILE A 101 -1.51 1.71 15.77
C ILE A 101 -1.70 1.75 14.26
N LEU A 102 -1.51 0.62 13.58
CA LEU A 102 -1.81 0.45 12.16
C LEU A 102 -2.88 -0.63 11.98
N GLU A 103 -4.07 -0.23 11.58
CA GLU A 103 -5.21 -1.10 11.33
C GLU A 103 -5.14 -1.65 9.89
N VAL A 104 -5.12 -2.99 9.76
CA VAL A 104 -4.96 -3.71 8.49
C VAL A 104 -5.92 -4.92 8.39
N ILE A 105 -7.04 -4.89 9.12
CA ILE A 105 -8.03 -5.97 9.03
C ILE A 105 -8.79 -5.91 7.70
N THR A 106 -9.59 -6.95 7.44
CA THR A 106 -10.40 -7.05 6.22
C THR A 106 -11.25 -5.80 5.98
N GLU A 107 -11.44 -5.42 4.71
CA GLU A 107 -12.12 -4.19 4.26
C GLU A 107 -13.64 -4.30 4.40
N LYS A 108 -14.11 -4.48 5.65
CA LYS A 108 -15.55 -4.55 6.01
C LYS A 108 -15.88 -3.46 7.04
N LYS A 109 -16.77 -2.53 6.64
CA LYS A 109 -17.14 -1.34 7.42
C LYS A 109 -17.53 -1.68 8.86
N ASP A 110 -18.38 -2.68 9.06
CA ASP A 110 -18.87 -3.04 10.39
C ASP A 110 -17.77 -3.61 11.29
N LEU A 111 -16.88 -4.45 10.73
CA LEU A 111 -15.76 -5.00 11.50
C LEU A 111 -14.78 -3.90 11.91
N LYS A 112 -14.44 -2.98 11.00
CA LYS A 112 -13.58 -1.84 11.32
C LYS A 112 -14.22 -0.93 12.38
N LYS A 113 -15.53 -0.67 12.29
CA LYS A 113 -16.25 0.12 13.28
C LYS A 113 -16.18 -0.49 14.69
N VAL A 114 -16.36 -1.81 14.80
CA VAL A 114 -16.23 -2.53 16.08
C VAL A 114 -14.80 -2.44 16.60
N LEU A 115 -13.79 -2.65 15.75
CA LEU A 115 -12.38 -2.56 16.14
C LEU A 115 -12.02 -1.15 16.59
N PHE A 116 -12.40 -0.10 15.85
CA PHE A 116 -12.12 1.29 16.25
C PHE A 116 -12.76 1.67 17.60
N LYS A 117 -13.94 1.14 17.90
CA LYS A 117 -14.54 1.30 19.23
C LYS A 117 -13.68 0.64 20.31
N ARG A 118 -13.18 -0.57 20.07
CA ARG A 118 -12.29 -1.26 21.03
C ARG A 118 -10.95 -0.53 21.19
N ILE A 119 -10.35 -0.06 20.10
CA ILE A 119 -9.15 0.78 20.18
C ILE A 119 -9.40 2.03 21.03
N ASP A 120 -10.56 2.68 20.84
CA ASP A 120 -10.93 3.88 21.57
C ASP A 120 -11.10 3.64 23.08
N GLU A 121 -11.56 2.45 23.48
CA GLU A 121 -11.74 2.05 24.89
C GLU A 121 -10.41 1.72 25.58
N ILE A 122 -9.44 1.15 24.86
CA ILE A 122 -8.23 0.55 25.45
C ILE A 122 -6.99 1.43 25.25
N ALA A 123 -6.76 1.91 24.02
CA ALA A 123 -5.54 2.63 23.68
C ALA A 123 -5.46 4.02 24.32
N ALA A 124 -4.24 4.50 24.57
CA ALA A 124 -4.00 5.84 25.09
C ALA A 124 -4.73 6.90 24.26
N PRO A 125 -5.26 7.98 24.87
CA PRO A 125 -6.06 8.99 24.19
C PRO A 125 -5.33 9.74 23.06
N ASP A 126 -4.02 9.78 23.10
CA ASP A 126 -3.12 10.45 22.17
C ASP A 126 -2.45 9.47 21.18
N ALA A 127 -2.71 8.16 21.29
CA ALA A 127 -2.20 7.19 20.34
C ALA A 127 -2.61 7.55 18.89
N LEU A 128 -1.62 7.55 17.99
CA LEU A 128 -1.85 7.71 16.55
C LEU A 128 -2.48 6.44 16.01
N ILE A 129 -3.61 6.59 15.34
CA ILE A 129 -4.31 5.49 14.66
C ILE A 129 -4.19 5.69 13.16
N CYS A 130 -3.56 4.76 12.48
CA CYS A 130 -3.49 4.71 11.03
C CYS A 130 -4.31 3.54 10.49
N SER A 131 -5.00 3.72 9.38
CA SER A 131 -5.73 2.64 8.70
C SER A 131 -5.15 2.42 7.30
N ASN A 132 -4.96 1.17 6.92
CA ASN A 132 -4.53 0.77 5.58
C ASN A 132 -5.72 0.55 4.62
N THR A 133 -6.85 1.17 4.87
CA THR A 133 -8.04 1.05 4.01
C THR A 133 -7.77 1.53 2.59
N SER A 134 -8.31 0.82 1.59
CA SER A 134 -8.17 1.20 0.17
C SER A 134 -9.35 2.02 -0.34
N TYR A 135 -10.57 1.73 0.13
CA TYR A 135 -11.80 2.30 -0.41
C TYR A 135 -12.78 2.85 0.64
N LEU A 136 -12.64 2.45 1.92
CA LEU A 136 -13.53 2.91 2.98
C LEU A 136 -13.06 4.23 3.57
N ASN A 137 -13.97 5.19 3.69
CA ASN A 137 -13.73 6.39 4.48
C ASN A 137 -13.84 6.04 5.97
N VAL A 138 -12.74 5.65 6.60
CA VAL A 138 -12.71 5.25 8.01
C VAL A 138 -13.02 6.41 8.96
N PHE A 139 -12.86 7.65 8.52
CA PHE A 139 -13.20 8.83 9.32
C PHE A 139 -14.70 8.95 9.64
N GLU A 140 -15.56 8.26 8.88
CA GLU A 140 -17.00 8.18 9.16
C GLU A 140 -17.38 7.15 10.24
N ILE A 141 -16.44 6.27 10.62
CA ILE A 141 -16.72 5.14 11.51
C ILE A 141 -15.84 5.09 12.75
N ILE A 142 -14.76 5.84 12.78
CA ILE A 142 -13.93 5.99 13.97
C ILE A 142 -14.62 6.96 14.96
N PRO A 143 -14.50 6.76 16.29
CA PRO A 143 -15.02 7.69 17.27
C PRO A 143 -14.47 9.12 17.06
N GLU A 144 -15.37 10.14 17.09
CA GLU A 144 -15.06 11.52 16.75
C GLU A 144 -13.85 12.08 17.51
N ARG A 145 -13.72 11.75 18.80
CA ARG A 145 -12.60 12.20 19.64
C ARG A 145 -11.22 11.73 19.16
N ARG A 146 -11.18 10.67 18.31
CA ARG A 146 -9.95 10.09 17.72
C ARG A 146 -9.56 10.73 16.39
N LEU A 147 -10.43 11.48 15.74
CA LEU A 147 -10.17 12.08 14.42
C LEU A 147 -8.90 12.94 14.40
N LYS A 148 -8.60 13.63 15.49
CA LYS A 148 -7.38 14.47 15.61
C LYS A 148 -6.07 13.69 15.58
N ASN A 149 -6.10 12.39 15.91
CA ASN A 149 -4.97 11.48 15.93
C ASN A 149 -5.22 10.28 14.98
N CYS A 150 -6.04 10.48 13.95
CA CYS A 150 -6.35 9.44 12.96
C CYS A 150 -5.88 9.86 11.58
N LEU A 151 -5.14 8.98 10.91
CA LEU A 151 -4.75 9.10 9.51
C LEU A 151 -5.15 7.83 8.75
N ILE A 152 -5.26 7.95 7.45
CA ILE A 152 -5.09 6.80 6.57
C ILE A 152 -3.62 6.78 6.14
N THR A 153 -3.00 5.60 6.21
CA THR A 153 -1.68 5.32 5.61
C THR A 153 -1.83 4.09 4.75
N HIS A 154 -2.13 4.30 3.48
CA HIS A 154 -2.39 3.22 2.54
C HIS A 154 -1.11 2.78 1.84
N TRP A 155 -0.78 1.51 1.98
CA TRP A 155 0.40 0.87 1.42
C TRP A 155 0.04 -0.02 0.24
N TYR A 156 1.00 -0.26 -0.64
CA TYR A 156 0.85 -1.07 -1.84
C TYR A 156 1.59 -2.40 -1.73
N THR A 157 0.99 -3.46 -2.27
CA THR A 157 1.54 -4.83 -2.24
C THR A 157 2.63 -5.03 -3.29
N PRO A 158 3.78 -5.62 -2.95
CA PRO A 158 4.26 -5.94 -1.60
C PRO A 158 4.98 -4.74 -0.95
N PRO A 159 4.61 -4.30 0.28
CA PRO A 159 5.06 -3.03 0.87
C PRO A 159 6.54 -3.02 1.24
N TYR A 160 7.18 -4.18 1.37
CA TYR A 160 8.63 -4.29 1.58
C TYR A 160 9.46 -4.06 0.30
N ILE A 161 8.79 -3.94 -0.87
CA ILE A 161 9.41 -3.62 -2.16
C ILE A 161 8.90 -2.28 -2.69
N ILE A 162 7.58 -2.05 -2.62
CA ILE A 162 6.94 -0.82 -3.11
C ILE A 162 7.01 0.25 -2.03
N ASP A 163 7.56 1.41 -2.37
CA ASP A 163 7.81 2.48 -1.39
C ASP A 163 6.69 3.53 -1.31
N LEU A 164 5.70 3.47 -2.20
CA LEU A 164 4.58 4.42 -2.22
C LEU A 164 3.69 4.24 -1.00
N ILE A 165 3.36 5.36 -0.34
CA ILE A 165 2.39 5.43 0.75
C ILE A 165 1.45 6.60 0.49
N ASP A 166 0.14 6.36 0.48
CA ASP A 166 -0.84 7.45 0.49
C ASP A 166 -1.16 7.82 1.93
N ILE A 167 -1.01 9.10 2.30
CA ILE A 167 -1.30 9.60 3.64
C ILE A 167 -2.45 10.60 3.56
N VAL A 168 -3.51 10.35 4.33
CA VAL A 168 -4.71 11.18 4.33
C VAL A 168 -5.06 11.56 5.75
N PRO A 169 -5.15 12.86 6.11
CA PRO A 169 -5.70 13.30 7.39
C PRO A 169 -7.23 13.22 7.39
N SER A 170 -7.81 13.14 8.58
CA SER A 170 -9.27 13.17 8.76
C SER A 170 -9.89 14.52 8.36
N ASP A 171 -9.14 15.61 8.52
CA ASP A 171 -9.48 16.98 8.10
C ASP A 171 -8.19 17.74 7.76
N SER A 172 -8.34 18.80 6.96
CA SER A 172 -7.24 19.67 6.57
C SER A 172 -6.54 20.36 7.75
N ILE A 173 -7.23 20.57 8.87
CA ILE A 173 -6.64 21.12 10.10
C ILE A 173 -5.56 20.17 10.69
N PHE A 174 -5.60 18.88 10.37
CA PHE A 174 -4.64 17.90 10.82
C PHE A 174 -3.50 17.61 9.81
N MET A 175 -3.39 18.44 8.76
CA MET A 175 -2.26 18.37 7.82
C MET A 175 -0.87 18.38 8.48
N PRO A 176 -0.63 19.14 9.57
CA PRO A 176 0.67 19.09 10.27
C PRO A 176 1.03 17.70 10.78
N LEU A 177 0.07 16.91 11.27
CA LEU A 177 0.28 15.53 11.69
C LEU A 177 0.59 14.64 10.48
N ALA A 178 -0.20 14.76 9.40
CA ALA A 178 0.01 13.99 8.18
C ALA A 178 1.40 14.27 7.55
N ASN A 179 1.83 15.52 7.55
CA ASN A 179 3.16 15.91 7.06
C ASN A 179 4.27 15.35 7.96
N SER A 180 4.13 15.40 9.30
CA SER A 180 5.12 14.86 10.22
C SER A 180 5.30 13.34 10.05
N VAL A 181 4.21 12.59 9.83
CA VAL A 181 4.25 11.16 9.52
C VAL A 181 4.86 10.92 8.13
N ALA A 182 4.54 11.77 7.15
CA ALA A 182 5.15 11.69 5.83
C ALA A 182 6.66 11.96 5.86
N ASP A 183 7.11 12.94 6.64
CA ASP A 183 8.53 13.25 6.78
C ASP A 183 9.29 12.09 7.40
N TYR A 184 8.75 11.48 8.47
CA TYR A 184 9.31 10.25 9.03
C TYR A 184 9.50 9.16 7.97
N TYR A 185 8.48 8.86 7.17
CA TYR A 185 8.62 7.82 6.15
C TYR A 185 9.54 8.21 5.00
N ARG A 186 9.69 9.51 4.67
CA ARG A 186 10.67 9.99 3.67
C ARG A 186 12.10 9.80 4.16
N GLU A 187 12.38 10.12 5.43
CA GLU A 187 13.69 9.90 6.04
C GLU A 187 14.06 8.41 6.04
N GLU A 188 13.07 7.53 6.11
CA GLU A 188 13.22 6.09 6.02
C GLU A 188 13.17 5.54 4.57
N GLY A 189 13.33 6.39 3.56
CA GLY A 189 13.43 6.01 2.15
C GLY A 189 12.12 5.60 1.48
N LYS A 190 10.97 5.97 2.06
CA LYS A 190 9.66 5.78 1.45
C LYS A 190 9.22 7.01 0.65
N HIS A 191 8.22 6.85 -0.22
CA HIS A 191 7.66 7.92 -1.04
C HIS A 191 6.21 8.22 -0.67
N PRO A 192 5.95 8.94 0.44
CA PRO A 192 4.60 9.30 0.83
C PRO A 192 4.03 10.42 -0.04
N ILE A 193 2.76 10.26 -0.44
CA ILE A 193 1.92 11.30 -1.05
C ILE A 193 0.87 11.72 -0.03
N VAL A 194 0.87 13.00 0.35
CA VAL A 194 -0.08 13.54 1.32
C VAL A 194 -1.29 14.13 0.57
N PHE A 195 -2.46 13.60 0.87
CA PHE A 195 -3.73 14.06 0.32
C PHE A 195 -4.35 15.15 1.19
N LYS A 196 -5.07 16.07 0.58
CA LYS A 196 -5.83 17.11 1.31
C LYS A 196 -7.15 16.59 1.89
N LYS A 197 -7.67 15.52 1.34
CA LYS A 197 -8.92 14.85 1.74
C LYS A 197 -8.96 13.42 1.26
N PHE A 198 -9.85 12.62 1.83
CA PHE A 198 -10.08 11.26 1.37
C PHE A 198 -10.54 11.22 -0.10
N VAL A 199 -9.94 10.32 -0.85
CA VAL A 199 -10.31 9.98 -2.23
C VAL A 199 -10.32 8.46 -2.34
N ALA A 200 -11.48 7.85 -2.54
CA ALA A 200 -11.59 6.40 -2.64
C ALA A 200 -10.69 5.84 -3.75
N GLY A 201 -9.85 4.85 -3.42
CA GLY A 201 -8.87 4.25 -4.33
C GLY A 201 -7.64 5.11 -4.60
N TYR A 202 -7.50 6.29 -3.99
CA TYR A 202 -6.36 7.21 -4.13
C TYR A 202 -5.96 7.47 -5.59
N ILE A 203 -4.67 7.63 -5.90
CA ILE A 203 -4.21 7.86 -7.28
C ILE A 203 -3.91 6.52 -7.96
N ALA A 204 -3.02 5.70 -7.40
CA ALA A 204 -2.51 4.52 -8.10
C ALA A 204 -3.59 3.45 -8.32
N ASN A 205 -4.44 3.17 -7.33
CA ASN A 205 -5.54 2.21 -7.50
C ASN A 205 -6.57 2.68 -8.52
N ARG A 206 -6.84 3.98 -8.62
CA ARG A 206 -7.76 4.53 -9.62
C ARG A 206 -7.20 4.38 -11.04
N LEU A 207 -5.92 4.70 -11.22
CA LEU A 207 -5.25 4.51 -12.52
C LEU A 207 -5.18 3.03 -12.89
N GLN A 208 -4.85 2.15 -11.91
CA GLN A 208 -4.83 0.71 -12.13
C GLN A 208 -6.23 0.17 -12.49
N SER A 209 -7.28 0.68 -11.84
CA SER A 209 -8.67 0.29 -12.16
C SER A 209 -9.05 0.69 -13.58
N ALA A 210 -8.63 1.87 -14.04
CA ALA A 210 -8.88 2.31 -15.42
C ALA A 210 -8.15 1.41 -16.44
N LEU A 211 -6.89 1.04 -16.14
CA LEU A 211 -6.13 0.09 -16.97
C LEU A 211 -6.79 -1.30 -17.01
N ASN A 212 -7.21 -1.81 -15.86
CA ASN A 212 -7.89 -3.10 -15.79
C ASN A 212 -9.19 -3.11 -16.60
N LEU A 213 -9.99 -2.04 -16.45
CA LEU A 213 -11.27 -1.91 -17.17
C LEU A 213 -11.05 -1.95 -18.67
N GLU A 214 -10.09 -1.19 -19.19
CA GLU A 214 -9.75 -1.18 -20.60
C GLU A 214 -9.21 -2.54 -21.08
N ALA A 215 -8.29 -3.15 -20.30
CA ALA A 215 -7.73 -4.45 -20.63
C ALA A 215 -8.82 -5.53 -20.75
N PHE A 216 -9.77 -5.58 -19.81
CA PHE A 216 -10.89 -6.54 -19.85
C PHE A 216 -11.82 -6.26 -21.03
N GLN A 217 -12.08 -4.99 -21.34
CA GLN A 217 -12.89 -4.58 -22.48
C GLN A 217 -12.27 -5.02 -23.82
N LEU A 218 -10.97 -4.83 -23.98
CA LEU A 218 -10.22 -5.30 -25.16
C LEU A 218 -10.29 -6.82 -25.31
N MET A 219 -10.19 -7.56 -24.21
CA MET A 219 -10.34 -9.02 -24.23
C MET A 219 -11.76 -9.45 -24.58
N GLU A 220 -12.77 -8.81 -23.97
CA GLU A 220 -14.18 -9.20 -24.10
C GLU A 220 -14.77 -8.85 -25.47
N ASN A 221 -14.45 -7.69 -26.01
CA ASN A 221 -15.09 -7.15 -27.21
C ASN A 221 -14.23 -7.26 -28.47
N GLU A 222 -12.91 -7.14 -28.34
CA GLU A 222 -12.00 -7.13 -29.48
C GLU A 222 -11.23 -8.45 -29.63
N GLY A 223 -11.35 -9.38 -28.66
CA GLY A 223 -10.67 -10.66 -28.68
C GLY A 223 -9.14 -10.58 -28.50
N ILE A 224 -8.63 -9.48 -27.97
CA ILE A 224 -7.19 -9.30 -27.71
C ILE A 224 -6.77 -10.23 -26.56
N SER A 225 -5.65 -10.92 -26.72
CA SER A 225 -5.18 -11.86 -25.70
C SER A 225 -4.53 -11.14 -24.50
N ALA A 226 -4.54 -11.79 -23.32
CA ALA A 226 -3.83 -11.28 -22.13
C ALA A 226 -2.32 -11.10 -22.41
N VAL A 227 -1.74 -11.97 -23.25
CA VAL A 227 -0.32 -11.88 -23.63
C VAL A 227 -0.05 -10.60 -24.41
N ASP A 228 -0.87 -10.28 -25.44
CA ASP A 228 -0.69 -9.08 -26.26
C ASP A 228 -0.86 -7.80 -25.44
N ILE A 229 -1.81 -7.79 -24.50
CA ILE A 229 -2.02 -6.67 -23.56
C ILE A 229 -0.78 -6.47 -22.70
N ASP A 230 -0.27 -7.54 -22.08
CA ASP A 230 0.90 -7.47 -21.21
C ASP A 230 2.15 -7.05 -21.97
N GLU A 231 2.37 -7.55 -23.19
CA GLU A 231 3.48 -7.13 -24.06
C GLU A 231 3.36 -5.64 -24.44
N SER A 232 2.18 -5.18 -24.80
CA SER A 232 1.91 -3.77 -25.11
C SER A 232 2.20 -2.86 -23.92
N ILE A 233 1.86 -3.28 -22.70
CA ILE A 233 2.20 -2.56 -21.49
C ILE A 233 3.70 -2.56 -21.25
N ARG A 234 4.36 -3.74 -21.24
CA ARG A 234 5.78 -3.86 -20.93
C ARG A 234 6.66 -3.09 -21.92
N TYR A 235 6.45 -3.26 -23.22
CA TYR A 235 7.30 -2.67 -24.25
C TYR A 235 6.80 -1.31 -24.74
N GLY A 236 5.50 -1.02 -24.61
CA GLY A 236 4.91 0.23 -25.06
C GLY A 236 4.81 1.30 -24.00
N LEU A 237 4.33 0.99 -22.80
CA LEU A 237 4.01 1.99 -21.77
C LEU A 237 5.02 2.04 -20.63
N ALA A 238 5.37 0.88 -20.06
CA ALA A 238 6.02 0.78 -18.74
C ALA A 238 7.33 1.56 -18.67
N LEU A 239 8.21 1.43 -19.68
CA LEU A 239 9.51 2.12 -19.68
C LEU A 239 9.37 3.64 -19.60
N ARG A 240 8.40 4.20 -20.34
CA ARG A 240 8.15 5.66 -20.35
C ARG A 240 7.49 6.13 -19.07
N LEU A 241 6.55 5.33 -18.53
CA LEU A 241 5.86 5.65 -17.28
C LEU A 241 6.80 5.56 -16.08
N LEU A 242 7.72 4.59 -16.07
CA LEU A 242 8.71 4.45 -15.03
C LEU A 242 9.63 5.67 -14.95
N LEU A 243 10.12 6.15 -16.09
CA LEU A 243 11.05 7.30 -16.13
C LEU A 243 10.35 8.65 -15.92
N LEU A 244 9.20 8.86 -16.54
CA LEU A 244 8.57 10.17 -16.65
C LEU A 244 7.31 10.32 -15.77
N GLY A 245 6.67 9.23 -15.38
CA GLY A 245 5.30 9.29 -14.92
C GLY A 245 4.33 9.65 -16.04
N GLN A 246 3.05 9.80 -15.74
CA GLN A 246 2.01 10.05 -16.75
C GLN A 246 1.99 11.51 -17.21
N MET A 247 2.14 12.46 -16.28
CA MET A 247 1.97 13.89 -16.64
C MET A 247 3.19 14.44 -17.41
N LYS A 248 4.40 14.14 -16.96
CA LYS A 248 5.61 14.47 -17.70
C LYS A 248 5.64 13.81 -19.09
N LYS A 249 5.20 12.54 -19.17
CA LYS A 249 5.07 11.84 -20.45
C LYS A 249 4.11 12.59 -21.40
N ALA A 250 3.02 13.18 -20.89
CA ALA A 250 2.12 14.01 -21.70
C ALA A 250 2.81 15.29 -22.22
N ASP A 251 3.61 15.95 -21.37
CA ASP A 251 4.41 17.12 -21.79
C ASP A 251 5.38 16.75 -22.93
N PHE A 252 6.09 15.63 -22.82
CA PHE A 252 7.00 15.15 -23.88
C PHE A 252 6.26 14.74 -25.17
N THR A 253 4.97 14.36 -25.07
CA THR A 253 4.12 14.10 -26.26
C THR A 253 3.69 15.41 -26.94
N GLY A 254 3.61 16.49 -26.18
CA GLY A 254 3.04 17.76 -26.59
C GLY A 254 1.54 17.86 -26.25
N LEU A 255 1.20 18.83 -25.41
CA LEU A 255 -0.18 18.99 -24.89
C LEU A 255 -1.21 19.25 -25.98
N GLU A 256 -0.83 19.91 -27.09
CA GLU A 256 -1.71 20.09 -28.24
C GLU A 256 -2.06 18.75 -28.90
N MET A 257 -1.06 17.86 -29.05
CA MET A 257 -1.30 16.53 -29.62
C MET A 257 -2.21 15.72 -28.69
N VAL A 258 -1.98 15.75 -27.38
CA VAL A 258 -2.83 15.09 -26.39
C VAL A 258 -4.27 15.61 -26.48
N ARG A 259 -4.44 16.94 -26.48
CA ARG A 259 -5.76 17.58 -26.64
C ARG A 259 -6.47 17.15 -27.93
N ASN A 260 -5.76 17.16 -29.04
CA ASN A 260 -6.34 16.80 -30.34
C ASN A 260 -6.73 15.32 -30.38
N GLY A 261 -5.91 14.42 -29.82
CA GLY A 261 -6.24 13.00 -29.66
C GLY A 261 -7.54 12.79 -28.89
N LEU A 262 -7.73 13.48 -27.77
CA LEU A 262 -8.98 13.43 -27.00
C LEU A 262 -10.17 14.01 -27.77
N ALA A 263 -9.96 15.11 -28.54
CA ALA A 263 -11.02 15.78 -29.30
C ALA A 263 -11.55 14.95 -30.47
N THR A 264 -10.76 14.03 -31.02
CA THR A 264 -11.20 13.14 -32.11
C THR A 264 -12.31 12.18 -31.69
N ARG A 265 -12.43 11.90 -30.38
CA ARG A 265 -13.35 10.89 -29.82
C ARG A 265 -13.25 9.52 -30.50
N ALA A 266 -12.12 9.21 -31.11
CA ALA A 266 -11.86 7.91 -31.73
C ALA A 266 -11.84 6.77 -30.68
N TYR A 267 -11.49 7.11 -29.47
CA TYR A 267 -11.55 6.23 -28.30
C TYR A 267 -12.73 6.64 -27.40
N GLN A 268 -13.52 5.66 -26.99
CA GLN A 268 -14.57 5.81 -25.98
C GLN A 268 -14.17 4.98 -24.77
N PRO A 269 -14.05 5.59 -23.57
CA PRO A 269 -13.80 4.81 -22.35
C PRO A 269 -14.91 3.80 -22.13
N PRO A 270 -14.60 2.57 -21.66
CA PRO A 270 -15.62 1.57 -21.38
C PRO A 270 -16.62 2.06 -20.34
N GLU A 271 -17.92 1.80 -20.58
CA GLU A 271 -18.91 1.88 -19.52
C GLU A 271 -18.79 0.65 -18.62
N PHE A 272 -18.91 0.85 -17.31
CA PHE A 272 -18.74 -0.23 -16.34
C PHE A 272 -19.88 -0.24 -15.32
N ASP A 273 -20.62 -1.34 -15.32
CA ASP A 273 -21.74 -1.60 -14.41
C ASP A 273 -21.33 -2.36 -13.12
N GLY A 274 -20.05 -2.55 -12.89
CA GLY A 274 -19.51 -3.34 -11.79
C GLY A 274 -19.34 -4.82 -12.11
N ASN A 275 -19.56 -5.24 -13.37
CA ASN A 275 -19.59 -6.64 -13.77
C ASN A 275 -18.70 -6.91 -14.99
N SER A 276 -17.63 -7.68 -14.82
CA SER A 276 -16.75 -8.13 -15.90
C SER A 276 -17.04 -9.59 -16.25
N LYS A 277 -17.43 -9.84 -17.50
CA LYS A 277 -17.76 -11.19 -18.00
C LYS A 277 -16.55 -12.10 -17.95
N ILE A 278 -15.38 -11.59 -18.34
CA ILE A 278 -14.15 -12.39 -18.36
C ILE A 278 -13.74 -12.81 -16.95
N LEU A 279 -13.81 -11.90 -15.96
CA LEU A 279 -13.52 -12.24 -14.58
C LEU A 279 -14.51 -13.28 -14.04
N ASN A 280 -15.79 -13.11 -14.29
CA ASN A 280 -16.80 -14.07 -13.85
C ASN A 280 -16.57 -15.45 -14.45
N THR A 281 -16.20 -15.51 -15.73
CA THR A 281 -15.88 -16.77 -16.41
C THR A 281 -14.66 -17.46 -15.78
N LEU A 282 -13.58 -16.72 -15.56
CA LEU A 282 -12.39 -17.27 -14.93
C LEU A 282 -12.67 -17.75 -13.49
N LEU A 283 -13.37 -16.95 -12.69
CA LEU A 283 -13.73 -17.31 -11.31
C LEU A 283 -14.64 -18.54 -11.25
N ALA A 284 -15.61 -18.65 -12.16
CA ALA A 284 -16.49 -19.84 -12.26
C ALA A 284 -15.69 -21.11 -12.60
N GLN A 285 -14.56 -20.99 -13.27
CA GLN A 285 -13.62 -22.08 -13.58
C GLN A 285 -12.63 -22.36 -12.44
N GLY A 286 -12.72 -21.67 -11.29
CA GLY A 286 -11.74 -21.79 -10.20
C GLY A 286 -10.40 -21.11 -10.50
N ARG A 287 -10.29 -20.34 -11.57
CA ARG A 287 -9.06 -19.62 -12.00
C ARG A 287 -8.95 -18.30 -11.24
N THR A 288 -8.59 -18.39 -9.95
CA THR A 288 -8.57 -17.23 -9.04
C THR A 288 -7.20 -16.51 -8.98
N GLY A 289 -6.24 -16.92 -9.82
CA GLY A 289 -4.90 -16.33 -9.88
C GLY A 289 -3.80 -17.25 -9.36
N VAL A 290 -2.67 -16.66 -8.98
CA VAL A 290 -1.47 -17.40 -8.54
C VAL A 290 -1.75 -18.37 -7.40
N SER A 291 -2.59 -17.99 -6.44
CA SER A 291 -2.94 -18.84 -5.28
C SER A 291 -3.62 -20.16 -5.67
N ALA A 292 -4.33 -20.18 -6.81
CA ALA A 292 -4.96 -21.38 -7.37
C ALA A 292 -4.10 -22.06 -8.46
N GLY A 293 -2.89 -21.56 -8.70
CA GLY A 293 -2.03 -22.04 -9.78
C GLY A 293 -2.45 -21.62 -11.19
N MET A 294 -3.58 -20.93 -11.33
CA MET A 294 -4.11 -20.47 -12.61
C MET A 294 -5.01 -19.23 -12.46
N GLY A 295 -4.91 -18.33 -13.43
CA GLY A 295 -5.73 -17.13 -13.58
C GLY A 295 -5.89 -16.82 -15.06
N PHE A 296 -5.53 -15.63 -15.53
CA PHE A 296 -5.32 -15.36 -16.96
C PHE A 296 -4.25 -16.28 -17.55
N TYR A 297 -3.26 -16.63 -16.74
CA TYR A 297 -2.18 -17.57 -17.08
C TYR A 297 -2.27 -18.86 -16.27
N GLU A 298 -1.58 -19.88 -16.76
CA GLU A 298 -1.31 -21.12 -16.03
C GLU A 298 0.13 -21.08 -15.54
N TYR A 299 0.36 -21.38 -14.27
CA TYR A 299 1.65 -21.25 -13.60
C TYR A 299 2.41 -22.57 -13.49
N GLY A 300 1.91 -23.63 -14.13
CA GLY A 300 2.54 -24.94 -14.20
C GLY A 300 2.60 -25.65 -12.84
N SER A 301 3.72 -26.34 -12.58
CA SER A 301 3.91 -27.14 -11.37
C SER A 301 4.51 -26.36 -10.19
N LYS A 302 4.85 -25.07 -10.37
CA LYS A 302 5.39 -24.24 -9.29
C LYS A 302 4.32 -23.96 -8.24
N SER A 303 4.70 -24.08 -6.99
CA SER A 303 3.81 -23.65 -5.89
C SER A 303 3.60 -22.12 -5.92
N PRO A 304 2.47 -21.61 -5.38
CA PRO A 304 2.25 -20.18 -5.24
C PRO A 304 3.40 -19.47 -4.53
N LYS A 305 4.00 -20.11 -3.53
CA LYS A 305 5.16 -19.61 -2.81
C LYS A 305 6.34 -19.34 -3.73
N GLU A 306 6.74 -20.33 -4.55
CA GLU A 306 7.86 -20.19 -5.50
C GLU A 306 7.61 -19.08 -6.53
N ILE A 307 6.35 -18.91 -6.97
CA ILE A 307 5.96 -17.87 -7.94
C ILE A 307 6.09 -16.48 -7.31
N TYR A 308 5.62 -16.30 -6.08
CA TYR A 308 5.75 -15.04 -5.36
C TYR A 308 7.21 -14.69 -5.05
N GLU A 309 8.02 -15.67 -4.64
CA GLU A 309 9.45 -15.49 -4.40
C GLU A 309 10.19 -15.06 -5.68
N GLU A 310 9.90 -15.69 -6.81
CA GLU A 310 10.47 -15.34 -8.09
C GLU A 310 10.11 -13.92 -8.51
N ARG A 311 8.82 -13.56 -8.40
CA ARG A 311 8.34 -12.21 -8.65
C ARG A 311 9.09 -11.18 -7.78
N ASP A 312 9.22 -11.47 -6.49
CA ASP A 312 9.82 -10.52 -5.54
C ASP A 312 11.31 -10.33 -5.81
N ARG A 313 12.03 -11.39 -6.14
CA ARG A 313 13.45 -11.31 -6.56
C ARG A 313 13.62 -10.44 -7.80
N GLN A 314 12.74 -10.61 -8.81
CA GLN A 314 12.78 -9.81 -10.02
C GLN A 314 12.43 -8.33 -9.75
N LEU A 315 11.42 -8.07 -8.92
CA LEU A 315 11.05 -6.71 -8.51
C LEU A 315 12.17 -6.03 -7.72
N LEU A 316 12.84 -6.73 -6.78
CA LEU A 316 13.97 -6.19 -6.05
C LEU A 316 15.15 -5.87 -6.96
N ALA A 317 15.46 -6.74 -7.93
CA ALA A 317 16.50 -6.48 -8.91
C ALA A 317 16.16 -5.26 -9.80
N LEU A 318 14.91 -5.16 -10.26
CA LEU A 318 14.45 -4.01 -11.03
C LEU A 318 14.49 -2.73 -10.21
N LYS A 319 14.03 -2.74 -8.96
CA LYS A 319 14.05 -1.59 -8.05
C LYS A 319 15.46 -1.02 -7.89
N ARG A 320 16.47 -1.87 -7.68
CA ARG A 320 17.87 -1.42 -7.58
C ARG A 320 18.36 -0.70 -8.82
N LEU A 321 18.02 -1.21 -10.00
CA LEU A 321 18.37 -0.56 -11.27
C LEU A 321 17.64 0.78 -11.41
N THR A 322 16.35 0.83 -11.08
CA THR A 322 15.52 2.04 -11.28
C THR A 322 15.85 3.14 -10.29
N ASN A 323 16.23 2.85 -9.04
CA ASN A 323 16.63 3.85 -8.06
C ASN A 323 17.79 4.70 -8.58
N THR A 324 18.73 4.13 -9.36
CA THR A 324 19.82 4.89 -9.96
C THR A 324 19.36 6.01 -10.92
N PHE A 325 18.15 5.90 -11.46
CA PHE A 325 17.53 6.90 -12.35
C PHE A 325 16.54 7.80 -11.60
N LEU A 326 15.77 7.25 -10.67
CA LEU A 326 14.74 8.00 -9.92
C LEU A 326 15.35 8.95 -8.89
N ASP A 327 16.43 8.55 -8.21
CA ASP A 327 17.13 9.37 -7.21
C ASP A 327 17.82 10.61 -7.80
N ARG A 328 18.03 10.63 -9.12
CA ARG A 328 18.59 11.79 -9.83
C ARG A 328 17.55 12.85 -10.17
N GLY A 329 16.36 12.78 -9.60
CA GLY A 329 15.29 13.78 -9.78
C GLY A 329 14.50 13.63 -11.08
N GLY A 330 14.74 12.59 -11.85
CA GLY A 330 14.17 12.46 -13.19
C GLY A 330 14.63 13.60 -14.13
N LEU A 331 14.19 13.57 -15.36
CA LEU A 331 14.42 14.66 -16.32
C LEU A 331 13.65 15.92 -15.94
#